data_e900309fd69926503ede6276289e98b5
#
_entry.id   e900309fd69926503ede6276289e98b5
#
_cell.length_a   1.000
_cell.length_b   1.000
_cell.length_c   1.000
_cell.angle_alpha   90.00
_cell.angle_beta   90.00
_cell.angle_gamma   90.00
#
_symmetry.space_group_name_H-M   'P 1'
#
loop_
_entity.id
_entity.type
_entity.pdbx_description
1 polymer ?
#
loop_
_entity_poly.entity_id
_entity_poly.type
_entity_poly.pdbx_seq_one_letter_code
_entity_poly.pdbx_strand_id
1 'polypeptide(L)'
;MDFQPVKASDKEIIDKYMKKANSRSCDMSFAAVYLWKDFYLLEYTVCEDMLIFRTTEDGSSYSFPIGDASPEKALLALEAHCKENEEPLKLHCVYRENEAWLEEHMPGKFEIEFDRDSADYIYECEKLIGLKGKKFHGKKNHVNKF
;
A
#
# COMPACT_ATOMS: atom_id res chain seq x y z
N MET A 1 -4.55 18.67 -4.70
CA MET A 1 -3.39 17.78 -4.96
C MET A 1 -3.39 17.37 -6.41
N ASP A 2 -2.21 17.21 -7.02
CA ASP A 2 -2.10 16.77 -8.41
C ASP A 2 -1.62 15.32 -8.41
N PHE A 3 -2.51 14.42 -8.81
CA PHE A 3 -2.20 13.00 -9.00
C PHE A 3 -1.81 12.74 -10.45
N GLN A 4 -0.81 11.89 -10.67
CA GLN A 4 -0.35 11.52 -12.00
C GLN A 4 -0.29 10.00 -12.18
N PRO A 5 -0.59 9.48 -13.38
CA PRO A 5 -0.50 8.05 -13.66
C PRO A 5 0.92 7.52 -13.48
N VAL A 6 1.03 6.31 -12.93
CA VAL A 6 2.33 5.64 -12.72
C VAL A 6 2.96 5.25 -14.06
N LYS A 7 4.23 5.64 -14.27
CA LYS A 7 5.04 5.31 -15.45
C LYS A 7 6.30 4.54 -15.05
N ALA A 8 6.90 3.83 -15.99
CA ALA A 8 8.15 3.10 -15.77
C ALA A 8 9.32 4.03 -15.31
N SER A 9 9.32 5.29 -15.78
CA SER A 9 10.28 6.33 -15.40
C SER A 9 10.23 6.73 -13.93
N ASP A 10 9.10 6.46 -13.24
CA ASP A 10 8.85 6.92 -11.88
C ASP A 10 9.41 5.96 -10.82
N LYS A 11 10.09 4.88 -11.29
CA LYS A 11 10.67 3.86 -10.42
C LYS A 11 11.55 4.44 -9.31
N GLU A 12 12.43 5.35 -9.64
CA GLU A 12 13.39 5.91 -8.66
C GLU A 12 12.69 6.69 -7.56
N ILE A 13 11.70 7.52 -7.91
CA ILE A 13 10.97 8.32 -6.94
C ILE A 13 10.08 7.42 -6.06
N ILE A 14 9.36 6.46 -6.64
CA ILE A 14 8.49 5.56 -5.89
C ILE A 14 9.31 4.67 -4.95
N ASP A 15 10.39 4.05 -5.44
CA ASP A 15 11.30 3.23 -4.64
C ASP A 15 11.91 3.99 -3.46
N LYS A 16 12.21 5.29 -3.65
CA LYS A 16 12.77 6.15 -2.58
C LYS A 16 11.87 6.15 -1.34
N TYR A 17 10.56 6.32 -1.53
CA TYR A 17 9.60 6.36 -0.42
C TYR A 17 9.25 4.96 0.11
N MET A 18 9.03 3.99 -0.77
CA MET A 18 8.69 2.62 -0.37
C MET A 18 9.79 1.95 0.45
N LYS A 19 11.07 2.18 0.12
CA LYS A 19 12.20 1.67 0.91
C LYS A 19 12.25 2.25 2.32
N LYS A 20 11.86 3.52 2.48
CA LYS A 20 11.78 4.17 3.79
C LYS A 20 10.69 3.58 4.67
N ALA A 21 9.55 3.20 4.09
CA ALA A 21 8.46 2.54 4.81
C ALA A 21 8.83 1.17 5.39
N ASN A 22 9.87 0.50 4.86
CA ASN A 22 10.39 -0.80 5.33
C ASN A 22 9.29 -1.86 5.55
N SER A 23 8.25 -1.85 4.72
CA SER A 23 7.12 -2.77 4.80
C SER A 23 7.49 -4.18 4.33
N ARG A 24 6.78 -5.20 4.86
CA ARG A 24 6.87 -6.60 4.39
C ARG A 24 5.79 -6.95 3.37
N SER A 25 4.85 -6.04 3.09
CA SER A 25 3.81 -6.29 2.10
C SER A 25 4.40 -6.38 0.69
N CYS A 26 3.89 -7.33 -0.10
CA CYS A 26 4.28 -7.47 -1.51
C CYS A 26 3.88 -6.26 -2.34
N ASP A 27 2.84 -5.53 -1.96
CA ASP A 27 2.36 -4.34 -2.63
C ASP A 27 3.32 -3.14 -2.49
N MET A 28 4.18 -3.17 -1.45
CA MET A 28 5.19 -2.13 -1.22
C MET A 28 6.44 -2.34 -2.07
N SER A 29 6.23 -2.58 -3.36
CA SER A 29 7.29 -2.63 -4.37
C SER A 29 6.86 -1.93 -5.65
N PHE A 30 7.81 -1.25 -6.31
CA PHE A 30 7.52 -0.63 -7.62
C PHE A 30 7.01 -1.66 -8.64
N ALA A 31 7.51 -2.88 -8.59
CA ALA A 31 7.07 -3.94 -9.50
C ALA A 31 5.57 -4.24 -9.34
N ALA A 32 5.09 -4.41 -8.12
CA ALA A 32 3.67 -4.63 -7.86
C ALA A 32 2.83 -3.42 -8.34
N VAL A 33 3.20 -2.22 -7.93
CA VAL A 33 2.53 -0.98 -8.35
C VAL A 33 2.44 -0.88 -9.88
N TYR A 34 3.56 -1.10 -10.58
CA TYR A 34 3.63 -0.97 -12.03
C TYR A 34 2.84 -2.05 -12.77
N LEU A 35 2.83 -3.28 -12.27
CA LEU A 35 2.08 -4.38 -12.88
C LEU A 35 0.56 -4.21 -12.74
N TRP A 36 0.10 -3.66 -11.61
CA TRP A 36 -1.32 -3.51 -11.32
C TRP A 36 -1.89 -2.12 -11.63
N LYS A 37 -1.05 -1.17 -12.08
CA LYS A 37 -1.45 0.23 -12.28
C LYS A 37 -2.65 0.42 -13.21
N ASP A 38 -2.75 -0.36 -14.28
CA ASP A 38 -3.83 -0.23 -15.25
C ASP A 38 -5.12 -0.89 -14.77
N PHE A 39 -5.01 -1.93 -13.92
CA PHE A 39 -6.16 -2.60 -13.33
C PHE A 39 -6.83 -1.71 -12.27
N TYR A 40 -6.04 -1.17 -11.35
CA TYR A 40 -6.55 -0.30 -10.27
C TYR A 40 -6.63 1.18 -10.66
N LEU A 41 -6.31 1.54 -11.90
CA LEU A 41 -6.20 2.93 -12.34
C LEU A 41 -5.34 3.77 -11.39
N LEU A 42 -4.15 3.24 -11.07
CA LEU A 42 -3.27 3.80 -10.06
C LEU A 42 -2.61 5.10 -10.53
N GLU A 43 -2.75 6.10 -9.69
CA GLU A 43 -2.05 7.37 -9.76
C GLU A 43 -1.27 7.60 -8.48
N TYR A 44 -0.33 8.54 -8.50
CA TYR A 44 0.41 8.91 -7.30
C TYR A 44 0.68 10.40 -7.23
N THR A 45 0.94 10.87 -6.04
CA THR A 45 1.46 12.20 -5.75
C THR A 45 2.50 12.13 -4.64
N VAL A 46 3.32 13.17 -4.52
CA VAL A 46 4.18 13.39 -3.35
C VAL A 46 3.72 14.68 -2.68
N CYS A 47 3.33 14.58 -1.44
CA CYS A 47 2.84 15.69 -0.63
C CYS A 47 3.49 15.64 0.75
N GLU A 48 4.03 16.78 1.23
CA GLU A 48 4.68 16.89 2.55
C GLU A 48 5.77 15.82 2.77
N ASP A 49 6.57 15.56 1.74
CA ASP A 49 7.61 14.51 1.68
C ASP A 49 7.09 13.09 1.95
N MET A 50 5.83 12.83 1.62
CA MET A 50 5.18 11.52 1.69
C MET A 50 4.60 11.15 0.33
N LEU A 51 4.76 9.89 -0.08
CA LEU A 51 4.14 9.34 -1.28
C LEU A 51 2.73 8.87 -0.96
N ILE A 52 1.77 9.22 -1.81
CA ILE A 52 0.38 8.77 -1.70
C ILE A 52 -0.05 8.20 -3.04
N PHE A 53 -0.57 6.98 -3.05
CA PHE A 53 -1.25 6.41 -4.20
C PHE A 53 -2.74 6.69 -4.13
N ARG A 54 -3.36 6.85 -5.29
CA ARG A 54 -4.80 6.89 -5.47
C ARG A 54 -5.23 5.78 -6.42
N THR A 55 -6.30 5.07 -6.11
CA THR A 55 -7.03 4.21 -7.05
C THR A 55 -8.40 4.79 -7.31
N THR A 56 -8.89 4.63 -8.54
CA THR A 56 -10.19 5.16 -8.97
C THR A 56 -11.08 4.10 -9.63
N GLU A 57 -10.71 2.83 -9.56
CA GLU A 57 -11.45 1.73 -10.17
C GLU A 57 -12.88 1.61 -9.59
N ASP A 58 -13.02 1.70 -8.26
CA ASP A 58 -14.31 1.61 -7.55
C ASP A 58 -14.51 2.82 -6.61
N GLY A 59 -14.46 4.01 -7.20
CA GLY A 59 -14.41 5.26 -6.46
C GLY A 59 -13.02 5.58 -5.94
N SER A 60 -12.80 6.84 -5.55
CA SER A 60 -11.49 7.28 -5.06
C SER A 60 -11.14 6.64 -3.72
N SER A 61 -9.99 5.99 -3.64
CA SER A 61 -9.39 5.61 -2.38
C SER A 61 -7.87 5.82 -2.40
N TYR A 62 -7.27 6.03 -1.24
CA TYR A 62 -5.90 6.52 -1.11
C TYR A 62 -5.08 5.60 -0.22
N SER A 63 -3.81 5.39 -0.55
CA SER A 63 -2.91 4.71 0.38
C SER A 63 -2.69 5.57 1.62
N PHE A 64 -2.43 4.93 2.78
CA PHE A 64 -1.81 5.67 3.87
C PHE A 64 -0.50 6.31 3.37
N PRO A 65 -0.16 7.56 3.78
CA PRO A 65 1.06 8.21 3.33
C PRO A 65 2.32 7.38 3.60
N ILE A 66 3.18 7.24 2.59
CA ILE A 66 4.34 6.34 2.59
C ILE A 66 5.62 7.17 2.64
N GLY A 67 6.45 6.95 3.64
CA GLY A 67 7.71 7.66 3.82
C GLY A 67 8.22 7.53 5.25
N ASP A 68 9.16 8.39 5.63
CA ASP A 68 9.76 8.47 6.97
C ASP A 68 9.43 9.81 7.69
N ALA A 69 8.68 10.70 7.03
CA ALA A 69 8.16 11.92 7.64
C ALA A 69 6.91 11.63 8.50
N SER A 70 6.44 12.62 9.28
CA SER A 70 5.14 12.51 9.95
C SER A 70 4.00 12.54 8.93
N PRO A 71 3.07 11.57 8.96
CA PRO A 71 1.97 11.53 8.01
C PRO A 71 0.89 12.60 8.24
N GLU A 72 0.93 13.30 9.37
CA GLU A 72 -0.12 14.22 9.80
C GLU A 72 -0.45 15.30 8.76
N LYS A 73 0.57 16.01 8.27
CA LYS A 73 0.38 17.08 7.27
C LYS A 73 -0.13 16.55 5.94
N ALA A 74 0.40 15.39 5.51
CA ALA A 74 -0.03 14.74 4.29
C ALA A 74 -1.49 14.28 4.38
N LEU A 75 -1.93 13.74 5.52
CA LEU A 75 -3.32 13.35 5.78
C LEU A 75 -4.25 14.57 5.84
N LEU A 76 -3.84 15.66 6.47
CA LEU A 76 -4.64 16.90 6.49
C LEU A 76 -4.79 17.50 5.08
N ALA A 77 -3.72 17.49 4.29
CA ALA A 77 -3.78 17.96 2.91
C ALA A 77 -4.65 17.06 2.03
N LEU A 78 -4.60 15.73 2.25
CA LEU A 78 -5.45 14.76 1.57
C LEU A 78 -6.93 14.94 1.94
N GLU A 79 -7.23 15.17 3.21
CA GLU A 79 -8.59 15.48 3.67
C GLU A 79 -9.15 16.76 3.01
N ALA A 80 -8.33 17.81 2.94
CA ALA A 80 -8.72 19.06 2.25
C ALA A 80 -9.00 18.81 0.77
N HIS A 81 -8.16 18.00 0.10
CA HIS A 81 -8.36 17.60 -1.29
C HIS A 81 -9.67 16.83 -1.49
N CYS A 82 -9.97 15.85 -0.66
CA CYS A 82 -11.23 15.09 -0.73
C CYS A 82 -12.44 16.00 -0.51
N LYS A 83 -12.35 16.94 0.44
CA LYS A 83 -13.42 17.90 0.71
C LYS A 83 -13.67 18.85 -0.49
N GLU A 84 -12.62 19.32 -1.14
CA GLU A 84 -12.72 20.17 -2.34
C GLU A 84 -13.37 19.44 -3.53
N ASN A 85 -13.18 18.11 -3.61
CA ASN A 85 -13.75 17.27 -4.66
C ASN A 85 -15.09 16.61 -4.27
N GLU A 86 -15.63 16.94 -3.10
CA GLU A 86 -16.89 16.38 -2.59
C GLU A 86 -16.88 14.85 -2.48
N GLU A 87 -15.72 14.26 -2.16
CA GLU A 87 -15.54 12.82 -2.00
C GLU A 87 -15.15 12.44 -0.56
N PRO A 88 -15.52 11.23 -0.09
CA PRO A 88 -15.11 10.76 1.22
C PRO A 88 -13.62 10.43 1.24
N LEU A 89 -12.94 10.74 2.34
CA LEU A 89 -11.58 10.27 2.57
C LEU A 89 -11.60 8.78 2.93
N LYS A 90 -11.28 7.93 1.95
CA LYS A 90 -11.16 6.48 2.13
C LYS A 90 -9.69 6.08 2.01
N LEU A 91 -9.15 5.46 3.07
CA LEU A 91 -7.77 4.95 3.08
C LEU A 91 -7.76 3.44 2.85
N HIS A 92 -6.75 2.96 2.11
CA HIS A 92 -6.43 1.55 1.94
C HIS A 92 -4.96 1.28 2.27
N CYS A 93 -4.57 0.01 2.38
CA CYS A 93 -3.22 -0.39 2.79
C CYS A 93 -2.79 0.24 4.12
N VAL A 94 -3.74 0.34 5.08
CA VAL A 94 -3.47 0.79 6.45
C VAL A 94 -2.97 -0.40 7.24
N TYR A 95 -1.68 -0.41 7.59
CA TYR A 95 -1.08 -1.46 8.40
C TYR A 95 -1.27 -1.18 9.90
N ARG A 96 -1.01 -2.17 10.74
CA ARG A 96 -1.19 -2.04 12.20
C ARG A 96 -0.46 -0.86 12.83
N GLU A 97 0.74 -0.56 12.33
CA GLU A 97 1.52 0.59 12.79
C GLU A 97 0.86 1.92 12.42
N ASN A 98 0.22 1.97 11.24
CA ASN A 98 -0.54 3.13 10.77
C ASN A 98 -1.86 3.28 11.53
N GLU A 99 -2.56 2.16 11.79
CA GLU A 99 -3.76 2.11 12.64
C GLU A 99 -3.47 2.71 14.03
N ALA A 100 -2.44 2.21 14.70
CA ALA A 100 -2.04 2.72 16.01
C ALA A 100 -1.71 4.22 15.97
N TRP A 101 -1.05 4.69 14.91
CA TRP A 101 -0.77 6.10 14.72
C TRP A 101 -2.04 6.93 14.56
N LEU A 102 -3.02 6.45 13.76
CA LEU A 102 -4.32 7.11 13.56
C LEU A 102 -5.12 7.20 14.86
N GLU A 103 -5.16 6.13 15.65
CA GLU A 103 -5.84 6.11 16.95
C GLU A 103 -5.23 7.11 17.94
N GLU A 104 -3.89 7.25 17.95
CA GLU A 104 -3.18 8.17 18.84
C GLU A 104 -3.34 9.63 18.42
N HIS A 105 -3.21 9.95 17.12
CA HIS A 105 -3.11 11.33 16.63
C HIS A 105 -4.41 11.87 16.04
N MET A 106 -5.32 11.00 15.63
CA MET A 106 -6.61 11.36 15.03
C MET A 106 -7.76 10.53 15.63
N PRO A 107 -7.93 10.51 16.96
CA PRO A 107 -8.87 9.62 17.63
C PRO A 107 -10.32 9.84 17.16
N GLY A 108 -11.00 8.74 16.82
CA GLY A 108 -12.41 8.75 16.41
C GLY A 108 -12.71 9.36 15.04
N LYS A 109 -11.66 9.67 14.25
CA LYS A 109 -11.83 10.27 12.93
C LYS A 109 -12.07 9.24 11.83
N PHE A 110 -11.57 8.03 12.01
CA PHE A 110 -11.68 6.94 11.04
C PHE A 110 -12.43 5.75 11.64
N GLU A 111 -13.26 5.13 10.83
CA GLU A 111 -13.77 3.79 11.06
C GLU A 111 -12.83 2.82 10.34
N ILE A 112 -12.31 1.81 11.06
CA ILE A 112 -11.30 0.89 10.55
C ILE A 112 -11.93 -0.48 10.36
N GLU A 113 -11.88 -0.98 9.13
CA GLU A 113 -12.34 -2.31 8.75
C GLU A 113 -11.17 -3.21 8.37
N PHE A 114 -11.14 -4.42 8.92
CA PHE A 114 -10.14 -5.42 8.56
C PHE A 114 -10.58 -6.22 7.34
N ASP A 115 -9.88 -6.02 6.23
CA ASP A 115 -10.06 -6.82 5.02
C ASP A 115 -9.19 -8.09 5.07
N ARG A 116 -9.85 -9.25 5.29
CA ARG A 116 -9.18 -10.55 5.33
C ARG A 116 -8.68 -11.00 3.97
N ASP A 117 -9.34 -10.61 2.91
CA ASP A 117 -9.02 -11.09 1.55
C ASP A 117 -7.78 -10.39 0.98
N SER A 118 -7.48 -9.20 1.47
CA SER A 118 -6.26 -8.45 1.16
C SER A 118 -5.04 -8.84 2.02
N ALA A 119 -5.15 -9.86 2.88
CA ALA A 119 -4.06 -10.25 3.77
C ALA A 119 -3.00 -11.11 3.08
N ASP A 120 -1.73 -10.72 3.19
CA ASP A 120 -0.58 -11.47 2.69
C ASP A 120 -0.34 -12.79 3.43
N TYR A 121 0.13 -13.81 2.69
CA TYR A 121 0.64 -15.06 3.27
C TYR A 121 2.12 -14.92 3.62
N ILE A 122 2.45 -14.99 4.90
CA ILE A 122 3.83 -14.93 5.38
C ILE A 122 4.39 -16.33 5.59
N TYR A 123 5.56 -16.61 5.01
CA TYR A 123 6.30 -17.86 5.16
C TYR A 123 7.73 -17.60 5.62
N GLU A 124 8.25 -18.49 6.47
CA GLU A 124 9.67 -18.51 6.78
C GLU A 124 10.46 -18.95 5.53
N CYS A 125 11.48 -18.20 5.13
CA CYS A 125 12.27 -18.47 3.93
C CYS A 125 12.84 -19.91 3.90
N GLU A 126 13.39 -20.37 5.02
CA GLU A 126 13.96 -21.74 5.12
C GLU A 126 12.92 -22.82 4.86
N LYS A 127 11.67 -22.61 5.28
CA LYS A 127 10.57 -23.56 5.03
C LYS A 127 10.17 -23.57 3.55
N LEU A 128 10.21 -22.42 2.87
CA LEU A 128 9.96 -22.35 1.43
C LEU A 128 11.11 -22.95 0.61
N ILE A 129 12.36 -22.71 0.99
CA ILE A 129 13.52 -23.31 0.33
C ILE A 129 13.49 -24.84 0.44
N GLY A 130 13.21 -25.35 1.64
CA GLY A 130 13.23 -26.80 1.90
C GLY A 130 12.01 -27.55 1.42
N LEU A 131 10.84 -26.91 1.34
CA LEU A 131 9.52 -27.49 1.02
C LEU A 131 9.26 -28.86 1.70
N LYS A 132 9.70 -29.00 2.95
CA LYS A 132 9.60 -30.25 3.71
C LYS A 132 8.23 -30.37 4.39
N GLY A 133 7.70 -31.59 4.41
CA GLY A 133 6.48 -31.95 5.11
C GLY A 133 5.19 -31.81 4.27
N LYS A 134 4.11 -32.42 4.77
CA LYS A 134 2.81 -32.53 4.08
C LYS A 134 2.22 -31.16 3.68
N LYS A 135 2.42 -30.13 4.50
CA LYS A 135 1.94 -28.77 4.28
C LYS A 135 2.46 -28.14 2.98
N PHE A 136 3.67 -28.51 2.55
CA PHE A 136 4.30 -27.96 1.36
C PHE A 136 4.26 -28.90 0.13
N HIS A 137 3.59 -30.05 0.23
CA HIS A 137 3.53 -31.03 -0.85
C HIS A 137 3.00 -30.44 -2.17
N GLY A 138 1.92 -29.64 -2.11
CA GLY A 138 1.38 -28.96 -3.29
C GLY A 138 2.40 -28.01 -3.93
N LYS A 139 3.08 -27.19 -3.12
CA LYS A 139 4.12 -26.27 -3.61
C LYS A 139 5.30 -27.01 -4.24
N LYS A 140 5.74 -28.10 -3.62
CA LYS A 140 6.81 -28.96 -4.16
C LYS A 140 6.40 -29.57 -5.52
N ASN A 141 5.15 -30.00 -5.66
CA ASN A 141 4.65 -30.52 -6.93
C ASN A 141 4.67 -29.47 -8.04
N HIS A 142 4.35 -28.21 -7.74
CA HIS A 142 4.45 -27.13 -8.71
C HIS A 142 5.90 -26.87 -9.14
N VAL A 143 6.82 -26.81 -8.19
CA VAL A 143 8.26 -26.66 -8.49
C VAL A 143 8.80 -27.81 -9.35
N ASN A 144 8.40 -29.05 -9.05
CA ASN A 144 8.86 -30.22 -9.81
C ASN A 144 8.28 -30.30 -11.24
N LYS A 145 7.20 -29.60 -11.53
CA LYS A 145 6.62 -29.55 -12.88
C LYS A 145 7.23 -28.46 -13.76
N PHE A 146 7.88 -27.49 -13.16
CA PHE A 146 8.53 -26.37 -13.85
C PHE A 146 9.92 -26.75 -14.33
#